data_db8b9634dacb3eb2fabc1421acf61a05
#
_entry.id   db8b9634dacb3eb2fabc1421acf61a05
#
_cell.length_a   1.000
_cell.length_b   1.000
_cell.length_c   1.000
_cell.angle_alpha   90.00
_cell.angle_beta   90.00
_cell.angle_gamma   90.00
#
_symmetry.space_group_name_H-M   'P 1'
#
loop_
_entity.id
_entity.type
_entity.pdbx_description
1 polymer ?
#
loop_
_entity_poly.entity_id
_entity_poly.type
_entity_poly.pdbx_seq_one_letter_code
_entity_poly.pdbx_strand_id
1 'polypeptide(L)'
;MKKIKPRHPEKVKNPINPIKKKPEWIRSKLSDSKEFFLTKTVVNQNNLVTVCQEANCPNITECWSKRHATFMIMGDTCTRACAFCDVKTGKPEKLDPFEHVKIANAVNKLNLRHVVITSVDRDDLPDGGSNHFKEVVLMTRKKNPNTTIEVLTPDFLRKGESYKTILESEPDVFNHNIETCLLYTSPSPRDRL
;
A
#
# COMPACT_ATOMS: atom_id res chain seq x y z
N MET A 1 -8.81 -22.90 -0.40
CA MET A 1 -8.32 -22.65 -1.76
C MET A 1 -7.88 -21.19 -1.85
N LYS A 2 -6.60 -20.91 -2.15
CA LYS A 2 -6.15 -19.52 -2.41
C LYS A 2 -6.84 -19.04 -3.69
N LYS A 3 -7.64 -17.96 -3.60
CA LYS A 3 -8.21 -17.32 -4.78
C LYS A 3 -7.06 -16.85 -5.66
N ILE A 4 -7.00 -17.32 -6.90
CA ILE A 4 -6.03 -16.84 -7.89
C ILE A 4 -6.38 -15.38 -8.16
N LYS A 5 -5.47 -14.46 -7.80
CA LYS A 5 -5.64 -13.03 -8.10
C LYS A 5 -5.57 -12.86 -9.61
N PRO A 6 -6.54 -12.19 -10.27
CA PRO A 6 -6.42 -11.85 -11.67
C PRO A 6 -5.21 -10.94 -11.87
N ARG A 7 -4.28 -11.35 -12.73
CA ARG A 7 -3.05 -10.61 -13.01
C ARG A 7 -3.03 -10.24 -14.49
N HIS A 8 -2.44 -9.10 -14.79
CA HIS A 8 -2.12 -8.75 -16.17
C HIS A 8 -1.23 -9.85 -16.79
N PRO A 9 -1.38 -10.18 -18.09
CA PRO A 9 -0.57 -11.21 -18.74
C PRO A 9 0.94 -11.05 -18.54
N GLU A 10 1.45 -9.83 -18.50
CA GLU A 10 2.87 -9.53 -18.22
C GLU A 10 3.33 -9.89 -16.81
N LYS A 11 2.41 -10.02 -15.87
CA LYS A 11 2.69 -10.47 -14.49
C LYS A 11 2.70 -12.00 -14.35
N VAL A 12 2.33 -12.74 -15.38
CA VAL A 12 2.36 -14.20 -15.36
C VAL A 12 3.81 -14.63 -15.41
N LYS A 13 4.27 -15.30 -14.35
CA LYS A 13 5.63 -15.84 -14.29
C LYS A 13 5.85 -16.81 -15.45
N ASN A 14 6.87 -16.55 -16.28
CA ASN A 14 7.24 -17.46 -17.33
C ASN A 14 7.79 -18.75 -16.72
N PRO A 15 7.11 -19.93 -16.90
CA PRO A 15 7.54 -21.21 -16.32
C PRO A 15 8.88 -21.69 -16.87
N ILE A 16 9.36 -21.13 -17.99
CA ILE A 16 10.63 -21.49 -18.63
C ILE A 16 11.84 -20.92 -17.88
N ASN A 17 11.63 -19.90 -17.03
CA ASN A 17 12.70 -19.33 -16.20
C ASN A 17 12.57 -19.82 -14.75
N PRO A 18 13.22 -20.91 -14.36
CA PRO A 18 13.16 -21.40 -13.01
C PRO A 18 13.73 -20.34 -12.06
N ILE A 19 12.94 -19.98 -11.05
CA ILE A 19 13.40 -19.07 -9.99
C ILE A 19 14.57 -19.74 -9.29
N LYS A 20 15.76 -19.14 -9.38
CA LYS A 20 16.95 -19.63 -8.67
C LYS A 20 16.64 -19.71 -7.16
N LYS A 21 17.13 -20.77 -6.53
CA LYS A 21 17.03 -20.91 -5.07
C LYS A 21 17.65 -19.70 -4.39
N LYS A 22 16.90 -19.10 -3.47
CA LYS A 22 17.43 -17.95 -2.69
C LYS A 22 18.63 -18.39 -1.87
N PRO A 23 19.65 -17.51 -1.68
CA PRO A 23 20.75 -17.78 -0.77
C PRO A 23 20.28 -18.16 0.62
N GLU A 24 21.01 -19.02 1.33
CA GLU A 24 20.59 -19.53 2.64
C GLU A 24 20.46 -18.47 3.73
N TRP A 25 21.15 -17.34 3.58
CA TRP A 25 21.06 -16.22 4.51
C TRP A 25 19.76 -15.39 4.35
N ILE A 26 19.04 -15.53 3.23
CA ILE A 26 17.73 -14.90 3.03
C ILE A 26 16.66 -15.78 3.67
N ARG A 27 16.39 -15.57 4.94
CA ARG A 27 15.33 -16.24 5.69
C ARG A 27 14.39 -15.22 6.28
N SER A 28 13.08 -15.37 6.06
CA SER A 28 12.08 -14.64 6.82
C SER A 28 11.94 -15.28 8.21
N LYS A 29 12.01 -14.44 9.26
CA LYS A 29 11.74 -14.89 10.62
C LYS A 29 10.23 -15.06 10.79
N LEU A 30 9.80 -16.20 11.29
CA LEU A 30 8.43 -16.37 11.80
C LEU A 30 8.34 -15.61 13.13
N SER A 31 7.26 -14.87 13.32
CA SER A 31 7.03 -14.17 14.58
C SER A 31 5.92 -14.87 15.36
N ASP A 32 6.21 -15.12 16.63
CA ASP A 32 5.23 -15.60 17.62
C ASP A 32 4.75 -14.44 18.51
N SER A 33 5.01 -13.18 18.10
CA SER A 33 4.68 -12.02 18.91
C SER A 33 3.17 -11.78 18.98
N LYS A 34 2.71 -11.39 20.16
CA LYS A 34 1.31 -10.99 20.39
C LYS A 34 0.92 -9.81 19.50
N GLU A 35 1.85 -8.90 19.27
CA GLU A 35 1.67 -7.71 18.42
C GLU A 35 1.38 -8.09 16.97
N PHE A 36 2.07 -9.08 16.43
CA PHE A 36 1.80 -9.58 15.08
C PHE A 36 0.36 -10.10 14.96
N PHE A 37 -0.06 -10.96 15.90
CA PHE A 37 -1.41 -11.53 15.88
C PHE A 37 -2.49 -10.46 16.11
N LEU A 38 -2.22 -9.49 17.00
CA LEU A 38 -3.11 -8.36 17.22
C LEU A 38 -3.29 -7.55 15.94
N THR A 39 -2.18 -7.20 15.27
CA THR A 39 -2.22 -6.45 14.01
C THR A 39 -3.01 -7.19 12.95
N LYS A 40 -2.74 -8.50 12.77
CA LYS A 40 -3.49 -9.36 11.84
C LYS A 40 -4.99 -9.38 12.13
N THR A 41 -5.36 -9.49 13.40
CA THR A 41 -6.76 -9.51 13.83
C THR A 41 -7.45 -8.17 13.56
N VAL A 42 -6.81 -7.05 13.91
CA VAL A 42 -7.38 -5.70 13.69
C VAL A 42 -7.57 -5.42 12.21
N VAL A 43 -6.58 -5.74 11.37
CA VAL A 43 -6.67 -5.57 9.92
C VAL A 43 -7.84 -6.36 9.35
N ASN A 44 -7.95 -7.65 9.70
CA ASN A 44 -9.00 -8.51 9.17
C ASN A 44 -10.42 -8.13 9.66
N GLN A 45 -10.56 -7.78 10.95
CA GLN A 45 -11.86 -7.42 11.52
C GLN A 45 -12.42 -6.11 10.97
N ASN A 46 -11.56 -5.19 10.55
CA ASN A 46 -11.97 -3.91 9.98
C ASN A 46 -11.99 -3.91 8.44
N ASN A 47 -11.77 -5.07 7.81
CA ASN A 47 -11.67 -5.21 6.35
C ASN A 47 -10.69 -4.20 5.73
N LEU A 48 -9.55 -3.97 6.40
CA LEU A 48 -8.51 -3.08 5.92
C LEU A 48 -7.58 -3.80 4.95
N VAL A 49 -7.11 -3.07 3.96
CA VAL A 49 -6.12 -3.56 3.00
C VAL A 49 -4.73 -3.09 3.43
N THR A 50 -3.75 -3.99 3.38
CA THR A 50 -2.36 -3.66 3.67
C THR A 50 -1.45 -4.12 2.52
N VAL A 51 -0.50 -3.29 2.14
CA VAL A 51 0.54 -3.69 1.18
C VAL A 51 1.30 -4.91 1.68
N CYS A 52 1.47 -5.02 2.99
CA CYS A 52 2.16 -6.14 3.62
C CYS A 52 1.54 -7.50 3.24
N GLN A 53 0.20 -7.57 3.12
CA GLN A 53 -0.53 -8.77 2.73
C GLN A 53 -0.65 -8.87 1.20
N GLU A 54 -1.04 -7.77 0.54
CA GLU A 54 -1.32 -7.78 -0.89
C GLU A 54 -0.07 -8.00 -1.75
N ALA A 55 1.05 -7.42 -1.35
CA ALA A 55 2.34 -7.58 -2.02
C ALA A 55 3.17 -8.79 -1.53
N ASN A 56 2.61 -9.64 -0.65
CA ASN A 56 3.32 -10.79 -0.05
C ASN A 56 4.68 -10.39 0.54
N CYS A 57 4.71 -9.30 1.31
CA CYS A 57 5.94 -8.74 1.85
C CYS A 57 6.65 -9.73 2.78
N PRO A 58 7.94 -10.05 2.56
CA PRO A 58 8.68 -11.00 3.40
C PRO A 58 8.95 -10.46 4.82
N ASN A 59 8.87 -9.15 5.02
CA ASN A 59 9.16 -8.48 6.28
C ASN A 59 7.92 -8.26 7.17
N ILE A 60 6.75 -8.75 6.74
CA ILE A 60 5.47 -8.54 7.44
C ILE A 60 5.54 -8.91 8.92
N THR A 61 6.20 -10.03 9.25
CA THR A 61 6.30 -10.52 10.62
C THR A 61 7.11 -9.59 11.50
N GLU A 62 8.22 -9.07 11.00
CA GLU A 62 9.07 -8.13 11.73
C GLU A 62 8.40 -6.77 11.91
N CYS A 63 7.85 -6.20 10.82
CA CYS A 63 7.18 -4.90 10.87
C CYS A 63 5.99 -4.89 11.84
N TRP A 64 5.13 -5.88 11.74
CA TRP A 64 3.95 -5.96 12.60
C TRP A 64 4.29 -6.25 14.06
N SER A 65 5.36 -6.98 14.33
CA SER A 65 5.87 -7.18 15.70
C SER A 65 6.40 -5.87 16.30
N LYS A 66 6.91 -4.96 15.48
CA LYS A 66 7.38 -3.63 15.89
C LYS A 66 6.30 -2.55 15.88
N ARG A 67 5.04 -2.92 15.66
CA ARG A 67 3.89 -2.00 15.53
C ARG A 67 4.06 -0.99 14.40
N HIS A 68 4.60 -1.46 13.27
CA HIS A 68 4.65 -0.71 12.02
C HIS A 68 3.72 -1.37 11.01
N ALA A 69 2.85 -0.59 10.39
CA ALA A 69 1.93 -1.08 9.37
C ALA A 69 1.86 -0.12 8.19
N THR A 70 1.70 -0.69 7.00
CA THR A 70 1.47 0.06 5.76
C THR A 70 0.06 -0.24 5.28
N PHE A 71 -0.83 0.72 5.44
CA PHE A 71 -2.20 0.61 4.94
C PHE A 71 -2.26 1.01 3.48
N MET A 72 -3.03 0.26 2.71
CA MET A 72 -3.31 0.56 1.32
C MET A 72 -4.77 1.00 1.20
N ILE A 73 -4.98 2.26 0.86
CA ILE A 73 -6.30 2.88 0.76
C ILE A 73 -6.87 2.77 -0.66
N MET A 74 -8.17 3.06 -0.78
CA MET A 74 -8.94 3.04 -2.02
C MET A 74 -9.14 1.63 -2.61
N GLY A 75 -9.05 0.60 -1.75
CA GLY A 75 -9.32 -0.78 -2.09
C GLY A 75 -8.08 -1.62 -2.44
N ASP A 76 -8.31 -2.82 -2.97
CA ASP A 76 -7.30 -3.84 -3.28
C ASP A 76 -6.99 -3.96 -4.79
N THR A 77 -7.66 -3.16 -5.62
CA THR A 77 -7.61 -3.28 -7.08
C THR A 77 -7.08 -1.98 -7.68
N CYS A 78 -5.96 -2.09 -8.41
CA CYS A 78 -5.27 -0.98 -9.05
C CYS A 78 -5.73 -0.82 -10.50
N THR A 79 -5.84 0.41 -11.00
CA THR A 79 -6.11 0.68 -12.43
C THR A 79 -4.93 0.36 -13.32
N ARG A 80 -3.71 0.29 -12.75
CA ARG A 80 -2.46 0.06 -13.49
C ARG A 80 -1.89 -1.33 -13.27
N ALA A 81 -1.13 -1.80 -14.27
CA ALA A 81 -0.56 -3.14 -14.33
C ALA A 81 0.97 -3.13 -14.30
N CYS A 82 1.58 -2.52 -13.28
CA CYS A 82 3.04 -2.48 -13.15
C CYS A 82 3.62 -3.89 -13.04
N ALA A 83 4.60 -4.22 -13.89
CA ALA A 83 5.15 -5.58 -14.03
C ALA A 83 5.78 -6.12 -12.73
N PHE A 84 6.34 -5.24 -11.90
CA PHE A 84 6.99 -5.57 -10.63
C PHE A 84 6.00 -5.69 -9.44
N CYS A 85 4.75 -5.22 -9.58
CA CYS A 85 3.79 -5.13 -8.48
C CYS A 85 2.91 -6.38 -8.39
N ASP A 86 2.66 -6.88 -7.17
CA ASP A 86 1.83 -8.06 -6.92
C ASP A 86 0.36 -7.73 -6.60
N VAL A 87 0.01 -6.44 -6.56
CA VAL A 87 -1.35 -5.97 -6.32
C VAL A 87 -2.25 -6.34 -7.49
N LYS A 88 -3.48 -6.72 -7.18
CA LYS A 88 -4.53 -7.04 -8.16
C LYS A 88 -4.78 -5.85 -9.10
N THR A 89 -4.92 -6.13 -10.38
CA THR A 89 -5.25 -5.11 -11.40
C THR A 89 -6.64 -5.33 -11.96
N GLY A 90 -7.31 -4.24 -12.31
CA GLY A 90 -8.64 -4.29 -12.90
C GLY A 90 -9.43 -3.02 -12.68
N LYS A 91 -10.76 -3.13 -12.77
CA LYS A 91 -11.66 -2.02 -12.45
C LYS A 91 -11.87 -1.98 -10.93
N PRO A 92 -11.45 -0.89 -10.25
CA PRO A 92 -11.65 -0.75 -8.81
C PRO A 92 -13.13 -0.60 -8.44
N GLU A 93 -13.45 -0.96 -7.22
CA GLU A 93 -14.76 -0.68 -6.64
C GLU A 93 -14.90 0.80 -6.25
N LYS A 94 -16.11 1.20 -5.85
CA LYS A 94 -16.36 2.54 -5.32
C LYS A 94 -15.56 2.75 -4.03
N LEU A 95 -15.16 3.99 -3.79
CA LEU A 95 -14.49 4.36 -2.54
C LEU A 95 -15.41 4.07 -1.33
N ASP A 96 -14.83 3.51 -0.28
CA ASP A 96 -15.51 3.39 1.01
C ASP A 96 -15.53 4.76 1.71
N PRO A 97 -16.70 5.38 1.92
CA PRO A 97 -16.79 6.69 2.54
C PRO A 97 -16.35 6.70 4.01
N PHE A 98 -16.18 5.54 4.64
CA PHE A 98 -15.74 5.40 6.03
C PHE A 98 -14.31 4.89 6.19
N GLU A 99 -13.56 4.72 5.09
CA GLU A 99 -12.19 4.17 5.13
C GLU A 99 -11.28 5.00 6.03
N HIS A 100 -11.37 6.34 5.97
CA HIS A 100 -10.61 7.25 6.81
C HIS A 100 -10.84 7.03 8.31
N VAL A 101 -12.08 6.75 8.73
CA VAL A 101 -12.41 6.44 10.13
C VAL A 101 -11.89 5.07 10.54
N LYS A 102 -12.02 4.07 9.65
CA LYS A 102 -11.56 2.70 9.90
C LYS A 102 -10.05 2.66 10.10
N ILE A 103 -9.29 3.37 9.25
CA ILE A 103 -7.83 3.43 9.35
C ILE A 103 -7.41 4.16 10.62
N ALA A 104 -7.98 5.34 10.90
CA ALA A 104 -7.68 6.09 12.12
C ALA A 104 -7.95 5.27 13.40
N ASN A 105 -9.03 4.47 13.40
CA ASN A 105 -9.35 3.55 14.49
C ASN A 105 -8.34 2.41 14.62
N ALA A 106 -7.92 1.83 13.50
CA ALA A 106 -6.94 0.75 13.50
C ALA A 106 -5.58 1.23 14.01
N VAL A 107 -5.11 2.39 13.55
CA VAL A 107 -3.87 3.03 14.03
C VAL A 107 -3.92 3.24 15.54
N ASN A 108 -5.04 3.74 16.07
CA ASN A 108 -5.26 3.93 17.49
C ASN A 108 -5.24 2.60 18.27
N LYS A 109 -6.05 1.63 17.83
CA LYS A 109 -6.16 0.32 18.49
C LYS A 109 -4.85 -0.44 18.54
N LEU A 110 -4.02 -0.29 17.49
CA LEU A 110 -2.68 -0.90 17.40
C LEU A 110 -1.61 -0.07 18.11
N ASN A 111 -1.95 1.15 18.56
CA ASN A 111 -1.02 2.09 19.17
C ASN A 111 0.26 2.23 18.31
N LEU A 112 0.08 2.49 17.01
CA LEU A 112 1.20 2.61 16.09
C LEU A 112 2.00 3.88 16.39
N ARG A 113 3.32 3.75 16.43
CA ARG A 113 4.23 4.91 16.51
C ARG A 113 4.44 5.56 15.17
N HIS A 114 4.38 4.76 14.12
CA HIS A 114 4.57 5.17 12.74
C HIS A 114 3.62 4.40 11.85
N VAL A 115 2.92 5.10 10.97
CA VAL A 115 2.02 4.52 9.98
C VAL A 115 2.40 5.00 8.59
N VAL A 116 2.47 4.08 7.65
CA VAL A 116 2.59 4.40 6.23
C VAL A 116 1.22 4.25 5.59
N ILE A 117 0.78 5.28 4.89
CA ILE A 117 -0.45 5.31 4.11
C ILE A 117 -0.07 5.36 2.64
N THR A 118 -0.45 4.36 1.89
CA THR A 118 -0.26 4.28 0.44
C THR A 118 -1.58 3.95 -0.22
N SER A 119 -1.61 3.91 -1.55
CA SER A 119 -2.84 3.61 -2.28
C SER A 119 -2.57 2.73 -3.50
N VAL A 120 -3.64 2.13 -4.02
CA VAL A 120 -3.69 1.72 -5.42
C VAL A 120 -3.78 2.95 -6.32
N ASP A 121 -3.35 2.83 -7.58
CA ASP A 121 -3.63 3.88 -8.56
C ASP A 121 -5.12 3.90 -8.90
N ARG A 122 -5.69 5.10 -8.92
CA ARG A 122 -7.09 5.37 -9.18
C ARG A 122 -7.24 6.36 -10.33
N ASP A 123 -6.72 5.97 -11.50
CA ASP A 123 -6.80 6.79 -12.72
C ASP A 123 -8.24 7.02 -13.19
N ASP A 124 -9.17 6.20 -12.68
CA ASP A 124 -10.62 6.34 -12.88
C ASP A 124 -11.24 7.56 -12.14
N LEU A 125 -10.58 8.07 -11.09
CA LEU A 125 -11.07 9.22 -10.34
C LEU A 125 -10.54 10.53 -10.94
N PRO A 126 -11.35 11.63 -10.91
CA PRO A 126 -10.95 12.92 -11.48
C PRO A 126 -9.68 13.51 -10.87
N ASP A 127 -9.49 13.31 -9.56
CA ASP A 127 -8.35 13.80 -8.76
C ASP A 127 -7.31 12.71 -8.46
N GLY A 128 -7.49 11.51 -9.05
CA GLY A 128 -6.64 10.35 -8.74
C GLY A 128 -6.76 9.84 -7.30
N GLY A 129 -7.75 10.33 -6.53
CA GLY A 129 -7.99 9.97 -5.14
C GLY A 129 -7.26 10.85 -4.11
N SER A 130 -6.70 11.99 -4.52
CA SER A 130 -5.94 12.88 -3.63
C SER A 130 -6.77 13.45 -2.47
N ASN A 131 -8.05 13.77 -2.70
CA ASN A 131 -8.94 14.21 -1.63
C ASN A 131 -9.20 13.11 -0.60
N HIS A 132 -9.43 11.88 -1.07
CA HIS A 132 -9.61 10.73 -0.17
C HIS A 132 -8.34 10.47 0.67
N PHE A 133 -7.17 10.60 0.06
CA PHE A 133 -5.88 10.51 0.74
C PHE A 133 -5.76 11.56 1.86
N LYS A 134 -6.08 12.82 1.55
CA LYS A 134 -6.10 13.94 2.50
C LYS A 134 -7.02 13.65 3.69
N GLU A 135 -8.24 13.17 3.44
CA GLU A 135 -9.20 12.82 4.50
C GLU A 135 -8.65 11.74 5.45
N VAL A 136 -8.00 10.71 4.88
CA VAL A 136 -7.38 9.63 5.69
C VAL A 136 -6.28 10.19 6.57
N VAL A 137 -5.40 11.04 6.05
CA VAL A 137 -4.31 11.65 6.82
C VAL A 137 -4.87 12.53 7.95
N LEU A 138 -5.78 13.44 7.63
CA LEU A 138 -6.39 14.35 8.62
C LEU A 138 -7.10 13.60 9.74
N MET A 139 -7.90 12.57 9.41
CA MET A 139 -8.62 11.80 10.42
C MET A 139 -7.64 10.97 11.26
N THR A 140 -6.60 10.42 10.66
CA THR A 140 -5.55 9.68 11.37
C THR A 140 -4.81 10.58 12.34
N ARG A 141 -4.40 11.78 11.92
CA ARG A 141 -3.76 12.79 12.76
C ARG A 141 -4.65 13.21 13.92
N LYS A 142 -5.91 13.54 13.64
CA LYS A 142 -6.88 13.96 14.66
C LYS A 142 -7.02 12.93 15.78
N LYS A 143 -7.06 11.65 15.42
CA LYS A 143 -7.27 10.57 16.39
C LYS A 143 -5.98 10.09 17.06
N ASN A 144 -4.84 10.26 16.40
CA ASN A 144 -3.53 9.75 16.82
C ASN A 144 -2.47 10.86 16.72
N PRO A 145 -2.52 11.89 17.59
CA PRO A 145 -1.67 13.08 17.45
C PRO A 145 -0.17 12.79 17.61
N ASN A 146 0.19 11.69 18.25
CA ASN A 146 1.59 11.31 18.50
C ASN A 146 2.12 10.27 17.51
N THR A 147 1.32 9.89 16.51
CA THR A 147 1.74 8.93 15.46
C THR A 147 2.38 9.69 14.30
N THR A 148 3.58 9.29 13.91
CA THR A 148 4.21 9.79 12.68
C THR A 148 3.46 9.22 11.47
N ILE A 149 3.01 10.08 10.57
CA ILE A 149 2.27 9.72 9.37
C ILE A 149 3.15 9.93 8.15
N GLU A 150 3.46 8.85 7.49
CA GLU A 150 4.15 8.84 6.20
C GLU A 150 3.15 8.54 5.10
N VAL A 151 3.23 9.27 4.00
CA VAL A 151 2.45 9.00 2.80
C VAL A 151 3.37 8.53 1.69
N LEU A 152 2.98 7.45 1.01
CA LEU A 152 3.62 6.98 -0.20
C LEU A 152 2.64 7.10 -1.35
N THR A 153 2.80 8.16 -2.15
CA THR A 153 1.81 8.57 -3.15
C THR A 153 2.12 8.02 -4.54
N PRO A 154 1.09 7.74 -5.36
CA PRO A 154 1.25 7.53 -6.79
C PRO A 154 1.57 8.87 -7.49
N ASP A 155 1.78 8.83 -8.81
CA ASP A 155 1.99 10.02 -9.64
C ASP A 155 0.68 10.75 -10.03
N PHE A 156 -0.47 10.21 -9.63
CA PHE A 156 -1.82 10.72 -9.93
C PHE A 156 -2.09 10.98 -11.42
N LEU A 157 -1.33 10.34 -12.30
CA LEU A 157 -1.42 10.54 -13.76
C LEU A 157 -1.34 12.04 -14.15
N ARG A 158 -0.52 12.83 -13.46
CA ARG A 158 -0.35 14.26 -13.64
C ARG A 158 -1.67 15.06 -13.52
N LYS A 159 -2.61 14.56 -12.71
CA LYS A 159 -3.90 15.23 -12.48
C LYS A 159 -3.71 16.43 -11.55
N GLY A 160 -3.61 17.60 -12.14
CA GLY A 160 -3.68 18.90 -11.47
C GLY A 160 -2.83 19.04 -10.21
N GLU A 161 -3.45 19.55 -9.15
CA GLU A 161 -2.84 19.91 -7.88
C GLU A 161 -2.88 18.78 -6.85
N SER A 162 -2.96 17.50 -7.29
CA SER A 162 -3.14 16.34 -6.39
C SER A 162 -2.09 16.26 -5.28
N TYR A 163 -0.84 16.61 -5.57
CA TYR A 163 0.21 16.67 -4.55
C TYR A 163 -0.05 17.76 -3.52
N LYS A 164 -0.45 18.95 -3.96
CA LYS A 164 -0.77 20.06 -3.05
C LYS A 164 -1.91 19.70 -2.12
N THR A 165 -2.95 19.06 -2.66
CA THR A 165 -4.08 18.57 -1.86
C THR A 165 -3.63 17.67 -0.71
N ILE A 166 -2.66 16.78 -0.96
CA ILE A 166 -2.15 15.90 0.10
C ILE A 166 -1.24 16.67 1.06
N LEU A 167 -0.38 17.56 0.56
CA LEU A 167 0.51 18.37 1.39
C LEU A 167 -0.26 19.27 2.36
N GLU A 168 -1.46 19.72 2.00
CA GLU A 168 -2.36 20.47 2.90
C GLU A 168 -2.81 19.64 4.14
N SER A 169 -2.67 18.32 4.12
CA SER A 169 -2.92 17.47 5.29
C SER A 169 -1.73 17.32 6.23
N GLU A 170 -0.60 17.96 5.89
CA GLU A 170 0.64 18.01 6.68
C GLU A 170 1.14 16.63 7.13
N PRO A 171 1.39 15.68 6.19
CA PRO A 171 2.05 14.43 6.56
C PRO A 171 3.47 14.72 7.08
N ASP A 172 3.95 13.92 8.02
CA ASP A 172 5.33 14.08 8.56
C ASP A 172 6.38 13.69 7.53
N VAL A 173 6.06 12.71 6.68
CA VAL A 173 6.93 12.26 5.59
C VAL A 173 6.11 12.11 4.32
N PHE A 174 6.60 12.71 3.24
CA PHE A 174 6.02 12.59 1.91
C PHE A 174 6.96 11.83 0.99
N ASN A 175 6.54 10.65 0.54
CA ASN A 175 7.32 9.78 -0.33
C ASN A 175 6.64 9.55 -1.68
N HIS A 176 7.49 9.37 -2.67
CA HIS A 176 7.11 8.90 -4.00
C HIS A 176 8.18 7.94 -4.53
N ASN A 177 7.78 6.81 -5.08
CA ASN A 177 8.70 5.84 -5.67
C ASN A 177 9.17 6.28 -7.05
N ILE A 178 10.49 6.25 -7.25
CA ILE A 178 11.08 6.34 -8.57
C ILE A 178 11.25 4.91 -9.10
N GLU A 179 10.32 4.50 -9.95
CA GLU A 179 10.28 3.16 -10.51
C GLU A 179 11.19 3.10 -11.75
N THR A 180 12.48 2.91 -11.52
CA THR A 180 13.46 2.81 -12.62
C THR A 180 14.30 1.54 -12.50
N CYS A 181 14.72 1.01 -13.65
CA CYS A 181 15.62 -0.12 -13.75
C CYS A 181 16.57 0.11 -14.94
N LEU A 182 17.85 -0.22 -14.77
CA LEU A 182 18.84 -0.11 -15.83
C LEU A 182 18.53 -0.97 -17.07
N LEU A 183 17.74 -2.05 -16.89
CA LEU A 183 17.30 -2.93 -18.00
C LEU A 183 16.05 -2.38 -18.71
N TYR A 184 15.32 -1.48 -18.07
CA TYR A 184 14.22 -0.77 -18.67
C TYR A 184 14.68 0.65 -18.86
N THR A 185 15.06 1.02 -20.06
CA THR A 185 15.40 2.43 -20.34
C THR A 185 14.30 3.31 -19.77
N SER A 186 14.68 4.31 -18.98
CA SER A 186 13.78 5.40 -18.58
C SER A 186 12.89 5.79 -19.79
N PRO A 187 11.58 5.90 -19.63
CA PRO A 187 10.85 6.20 -18.41
C PRO A 187 10.46 4.95 -17.57
N SER A 188 9.94 5.23 -16.39
CA SER A 188 9.45 4.24 -15.45
C SER A 188 8.48 3.24 -16.10
N PRO A 189 8.43 1.97 -15.66
CA PRO A 189 7.40 1.03 -16.08
C PRO A 189 5.95 1.53 -15.92
N ARG A 190 5.72 2.51 -15.07
CA ARG A 190 4.42 3.18 -14.93
C ARG A 190 4.08 4.10 -16.10
N ASP A 191 5.07 4.62 -16.80
CA ASP A 191 4.89 5.61 -17.87
C ASP A 191 4.63 4.96 -19.24
N ARG A 192 4.53 3.63 -19.27
CA ARG A 192 4.26 2.83 -20.49
C ARG A 192 2.78 2.56 -20.73
N LEU A 193 1.89 3.26 -20.07
CA LEU A 193 0.44 3.15 -20.28
C LEU A 193 -0.07 4.21 -21.24
#